data_f25ab1cde3d1ed234627bea078c9c6bd
#
_entry.id   f25ab1cde3d1ed234627bea078c9c6bd
#
_cell.length_a   1.000
_cell.length_b   1.000
_cell.length_c   1.000
_cell.angle_alpha   90.00
_cell.angle_beta   90.00
_cell.angle_gamma   90.00
#
_symmetry.space_group_name_H-M   'P 1'
#
loop_
_entity.id
_entity.type
_entity.pdbx_description
1 polymer ?
#
loop_
_entity_poly.entity_id
_entity_poly.type
_entity_poly.pdbx_seq_one_letter_code
_entity_poly.pdbx_strand_id
1 'polypeptide(L)'
;CKHSTFYEAIKIPFIISSPGYAKGQITTSFTELVDVYPTLCELTGIEPPSYIHGESLTSVMKNPSIQLKDEIYTRYKEGEAVVDANYSYTEFFRGETYLGNMLYDLNKDLKQNVDIAKKAENAELVKKYSEKLKVMRDFVNRDPINNK
;
A
#
# COMPACT_ATOMS: atom_id res chain seq x y z
N CYS A 1 9.69 0.32 -15.06
CA CYS A 1 10.56 -0.52 -14.24
C CYS A 1 9.74 -1.28 -13.21
N LYS A 2 9.63 -2.58 -13.33
CA LYS A 2 9.10 -3.47 -12.27
C LYS A 2 10.29 -3.88 -11.41
N HIS A 3 10.14 -4.44 -10.26
CA HIS A 3 11.23 -4.92 -9.41
C HIS A 3 11.84 -3.86 -8.48
N SER A 4 11.01 -2.97 -7.96
CA SER A 4 11.40 -2.01 -6.91
C SER A 4 10.17 -1.58 -6.12
N THR A 5 10.40 -0.84 -5.04
CA THR A 5 9.37 -0.21 -4.21
C THR A 5 9.05 1.23 -4.64
N PHE A 6 9.64 1.72 -5.75
CA PHE A 6 9.36 3.04 -6.27
C PHE A 6 7.93 3.18 -6.78
N TYR A 7 7.35 4.35 -6.62
CA TYR A 7 5.96 4.66 -6.96
C TYR A 7 5.60 4.25 -8.41
N GLU A 8 6.47 4.55 -9.39
CA GLU A 8 6.28 4.16 -10.80
C GLU A 8 6.31 2.63 -11.04
N ALA A 9 6.90 1.87 -10.13
CA ALA A 9 6.94 0.41 -10.24
C ALA A 9 5.72 -0.27 -9.60
N ILE A 10 5.11 0.37 -8.60
CA ILE A 10 3.99 -0.18 -7.84
C ILE A 10 2.64 0.34 -8.35
N LYS A 11 2.60 1.53 -8.96
CA LYS A 11 1.39 2.09 -9.54
C LYS A 11 1.03 1.35 -10.82
N ILE A 12 -0.11 0.67 -10.81
CA ILE A 12 -0.64 -0.05 -11.97
C ILE A 12 -2.00 0.53 -12.38
N PRO A 13 -2.35 0.51 -13.68
CA PRO A 13 -3.72 0.76 -14.10
C PRO A 13 -4.66 -0.30 -13.52
N PHE A 14 -5.75 0.14 -12.88
CA PHE A 14 -6.76 -0.76 -12.36
C PHE A 14 -8.15 -0.26 -12.77
N ILE A 15 -8.89 -1.11 -13.47
CA ILE A 15 -10.25 -0.83 -13.94
C ILE A 15 -11.13 -2.01 -13.53
N ILE A 16 -12.23 -1.72 -12.84
CA ILE A 16 -13.24 -2.70 -12.47
C ILE A 16 -14.59 -2.28 -13.00
N SER A 17 -15.36 -3.21 -13.52
CA SER A 17 -16.73 -3.00 -13.98
C SER A 17 -17.61 -4.13 -13.51
N SER A 18 -18.74 -3.78 -12.89
CA SER A 18 -19.73 -4.75 -12.43
C SER A 18 -21.14 -4.20 -12.59
N PRO A 19 -22.14 -5.03 -12.94
CA PRO A 19 -23.54 -4.62 -12.97
C PRO A 19 -24.00 -4.03 -11.62
N GLY A 20 -24.80 -2.97 -11.68
CA GLY A 20 -25.34 -2.32 -10.47
C GLY A 20 -24.41 -1.30 -9.79
N TYR A 21 -23.20 -1.11 -10.28
CA TYR A 21 -22.26 -0.13 -9.76
C TYR A 21 -22.10 1.09 -10.67
N ALA A 22 -21.49 2.15 -10.16
CA ALA A 22 -21.26 3.40 -10.89
C ALA A 22 -20.41 3.17 -12.14
N LYS A 23 -20.76 3.86 -13.25
CA LYS A 23 -20.04 3.76 -14.51
C LYS A 23 -19.28 5.04 -14.80
N GLY A 24 -18.12 4.92 -15.47
CA GLY A 24 -17.32 6.07 -15.92
C GLY A 24 -16.79 6.92 -14.77
N GLN A 25 -16.62 6.36 -13.60
CA GLN A 25 -16.12 7.06 -12.41
C GLN A 25 -14.63 6.81 -12.22
N ILE A 26 -13.98 7.75 -11.55
CA ILE A 26 -12.57 7.65 -11.14
C ILE A 26 -12.52 7.89 -9.64
N THR A 27 -11.72 7.10 -8.95
CA THR A 27 -11.40 7.30 -7.52
C THR A 27 -9.91 7.54 -7.33
N THR A 28 -9.57 8.26 -6.27
CA THR A 28 -8.20 8.44 -5.76
C THR A 28 -7.92 7.58 -4.53
N SER A 29 -8.87 6.74 -4.13
CA SER A 29 -8.68 5.79 -3.02
C SER A 29 -7.50 4.87 -3.31
N PHE A 30 -6.63 4.69 -2.33
CA PHE A 30 -5.62 3.65 -2.42
C PHE A 30 -6.26 2.28 -2.50
N THR A 31 -5.74 1.48 -3.42
CA THR A 31 -6.16 0.10 -3.65
C THR A 31 -4.95 -0.78 -3.91
N GLU A 32 -5.03 -2.03 -3.50
CA GLU A 32 -3.95 -3.00 -3.67
C GLU A 32 -4.48 -4.25 -4.38
N LEU A 33 -3.61 -5.03 -5.01
CA LEU A 33 -4.04 -6.27 -5.70
C LEU A 33 -4.66 -7.30 -4.74
N VAL A 34 -4.30 -7.25 -3.45
CA VAL A 34 -4.91 -8.11 -2.43
C VAL A 34 -6.39 -7.80 -2.19
N ASP A 35 -6.87 -6.61 -2.58
CA ASP A 35 -8.26 -6.18 -2.45
C ASP A 35 -9.17 -6.81 -3.53
N VAL A 36 -8.59 -7.33 -4.61
CA VAL A 36 -9.35 -7.94 -5.72
C VAL A 36 -10.13 -9.16 -5.24
N TYR A 37 -9.50 -10.04 -4.48
CA TYR A 37 -10.12 -11.28 -4.03
C TYR A 37 -11.35 -11.04 -3.13
N PRO A 38 -11.29 -10.27 -2.03
CA PRO A 38 -12.47 -9.98 -1.22
C PRO A 38 -13.54 -9.20 -2.01
N THR A 39 -13.14 -8.35 -2.97
CA THR A 39 -14.08 -7.67 -3.85
C THR A 39 -14.88 -8.67 -4.70
N LEU A 40 -14.22 -9.65 -5.31
CA LEU A 40 -14.88 -10.68 -6.09
C LEU A 40 -15.79 -11.56 -5.22
N CYS A 41 -15.36 -11.87 -4.01
CA CYS A 41 -16.17 -12.61 -3.06
C CYS A 41 -17.48 -11.86 -2.76
N GLU A 42 -17.41 -10.58 -2.41
CA GLU A 42 -18.60 -9.78 -2.12
C GLU A 42 -19.51 -9.62 -3.34
N LEU A 43 -18.93 -9.39 -4.53
CA LEU A 43 -19.71 -9.26 -5.77
C LEU A 43 -20.46 -10.55 -6.14
N THR A 44 -20.00 -11.70 -5.71
CA THR A 44 -20.61 -13.02 -5.99
C THR A 44 -21.39 -13.59 -4.82
N GLY A 45 -21.45 -12.87 -3.69
CA GLY A 45 -22.14 -13.32 -2.48
C GLY A 45 -21.44 -14.45 -1.73
N ILE A 46 -20.13 -14.62 -1.96
CA ILE A 46 -19.27 -15.59 -1.27
C ILE A 46 -18.58 -14.88 -0.11
N GLU A 47 -18.61 -15.47 1.07
CA GLU A 47 -17.89 -14.93 2.24
C GLU A 47 -16.39 -15.19 2.09
N PRO A 48 -15.54 -14.15 2.15
CA PRO A 48 -14.11 -14.34 2.05
C PRO A 48 -13.55 -14.96 3.33
N PRO A 49 -12.46 -15.74 3.25
CA PRO A 49 -11.79 -16.27 4.44
C PRO A 49 -11.30 -15.15 5.37
N SER A 50 -11.39 -15.38 6.68
CA SER A 50 -11.01 -14.40 7.71
C SER A 50 -9.53 -14.05 7.78
N TYR A 51 -8.67 -14.82 7.09
CA TYR A 51 -7.22 -14.65 7.12
C TYR A 51 -6.65 -13.79 5.99
N ILE A 52 -7.48 -13.21 5.13
CA ILE A 52 -7.01 -12.34 4.05
C ILE A 52 -6.67 -10.94 4.57
N HIS A 53 -5.75 -10.26 3.89
CA HIS A 53 -5.31 -8.91 4.25
C HIS A 53 -6.00 -7.82 3.42
N GLY A 54 -6.62 -8.20 2.30
CA GLY A 54 -7.31 -7.25 1.43
C GLY A 54 -8.68 -6.85 1.95
N GLU A 55 -9.15 -5.71 1.48
CA GLU A 55 -10.48 -5.16 1.76
C GLU A 55 -11.31 -5.08 0.48
N SER A 56 -12.64 -5.29 0.58
CA SER A 56 -13.52 -5.19 -0.58
C SER A 56 -13.64 -3.75 -1.08
N LEU A 57 -13.49 -3.57 -2.39
CA LEU A 57 -13.62 -2.28 -3.08
C LEU A 57 -15.08 -1.91 -3.38
N THR A 58 -16.07 -2.72 -3.00
CA THR A 58 -17.49 -2.48 -3.33
C THR A 58 -18.02 -1.18 -2.78
N SER A 59 -17.54 -0.73 -1.62
CA SER A 59 -17.88 0.59 -1.04
C SER A 59 -17.41 1.74 -1.94
N VAL A 60 -16.16 1.66 -2.43
CA VAL A 60 -15.58 2.64 -3.38
C VAL A 60 -16.27 2.56 -4.74
N MET A 61 -16.65 1.37 -5.19
CA MET A 61 -17.41 1.18 -6.44
C MET A 61 -18.82 1.79 -6.36
N LYS A 62 -19.45 1.83 -5.18
CA LYS A 62 -20.73 2.49 -4.93
C LYS A 62 -20.57 4.01 -4.81
N ASN A 63 -19.52 4.45 -4.13
CA ASN A 63 -19.21 5.86 -3.90
C ASN A 63 -17.71 6.13 -4.09
N PRO A 64 -17.27 6.59 -5.27
CA PRO A 64 -15.85 6.83 -5.59
C PRO A 64 -15.14 7.87 -4.71
N SER A 65 -15.88 8.64 -3.89
CA SER A 65 -15.30 9.62 -2.95
C SER A 65 -14.82 8.98 -1.64
N ILE A 66 -15.14 7.71 -1.40
CA ILE A 66 -14.66 7.00 -0.21
C ILE A 66 -13.15 6.76 -0.34
N GLN A 67 -12.42 7.08 0.73
CA GLN A 67 -11.04 6.68 0.92
C GLN A 67 -11.04 5.40 1.77
N LEU A 68 -10.72 4.26 1.14
CA LEU A 68 -10.73 2.95 1.83
C LEU A 68 -9.50 2.80 2.72
N LYS A 69 -8.37 3.29 2.24
CA LYS A 69 -7.07 3.22 2.92
C LYS A 69 -6.36 4.56 2.86
N ASP A 70 -5.65 4.89 3.91
CA ASP A 70 -4.79 6.09 3.97
C ASP A 70 -3.39 5.82 3.40
N GLU A 71 -2.98 4.55 3.38
CA GLU A 71 -1.65 4.13 2.95
C GLU A 71 -1.67 2.68 2.42
N ILE A 72 -0.65 2.34 1.64
CA ILE A 72 -0.42 1.00 1.12
C ILE A 72 0.93 0.47 1.57
N TYR A 73 1.06 -0.87 1.60
CA TYR A 73 2.30 -1.58 1.86
C TYR A 73 2.75 -2.34 0.62
N THR A 74 4.04 -2.29 0.33
CA THR A 74 4.63 -3.09 -0.74
C THR A 74 5.99 -3.65 -0.35
N ARG A 75 6.31 -4.81 -0.89
CA ARG A 75 7.58 -5.50 -0.64
C ARG A 75 8.17 -6.04 -1.92
N TYR A 76 9.47 -5.80 -2.10
CA TYR A 76 10.25 -6.42 -3.16
C TYR A 76 11.68 -6.70 -2.69
N LYS A 77 12.09 -7.97 -2.67
CA LYS A 77 13.38 -8.45 -2.16
C LYS A 77 13.65 -7.91 -0.75
N GLU A 78 14.76 -7.18 -0.61
CA GLU A 78 15.18 -6.56 0.65
C GLU A 78 14.41 -5.28 0.99
N GLY A 79 13.65 -4.71 0.04
CA GLY A 79 12.94 -3.44 0.21
C GLY A 79 11.49 -3.64 0.64
N GLU A 80 11.09 -2.93 1.68
CA GLU A 80 9.71 -2.81 2.14
C GLU A 80 9.32 -1.34 2.23
N ALA A 81 8.16 -0.99 1.71
CA ALA A 81 7.73 0.40 1.66
C ALA A 81 6.31 0.59 2.17
N VAL A 82 6.10 1.75 2.79
CA VAL A 82 4.79 2.35 3.03
C VAL A 82 4.66 3.60 2.17
N VAL A 83 3.53 3.74 1.50
CA VAL A 83 3.24 4.88 0.62
C VAL A 83 1.88 5.44 0.98
N ASP A 84 1.82 6.73 1.27
CA ASP A 84 0.59 7.48 1.43
C ASP A 84 0.49 8.62 0.40
N ALA A 85 -0.49 9.50 0.53
CA ALA A 85 -0.71 10.60 -0.40
C ALA A 85 0.45 11.60 -0.46
N ASN A 86 1.29 11.66 0.59
CA ASN A 86 2.32 12.68 0.75
C ASN A 86 3.73 12.14 0.58
N TYR A 87 3.98 10.91 1.04
CA TYR A 87 5.32 10.36 1.13
C TYR A 87 5.40 8.90 0.72
N SER A 88 6.56 8.52 0.21
CA SER A 88 6.96 7.14 0.00
C SER A 88 8.20 6.86 0.84
N TYR A 89 8.10 5.91 1.76
CA TYR A 89 9.19 5.53 2.65
C TYR A 89 9.53 4.06 2.45
N THR A 90 10.79 3.76 2.28
CA THR A 90 11.31 2.39 2.10
C THR A 90 12.41 2.09 3.11
N GLU A 91 12.37 0.92 3.73
CA GLU A 91 13.49 0.31 4.45
C GLU A 91 14.00 -0.91 3.72
N PHE A 92 15.29 -1.15 3.83
CA PHE A 92 15.96 -2.30 3.24
C PHE A 92 16.55 -3.18 4.33
N PHE A 93 16.26 -4.48 4.25
CA PHE A 93 16.78 -5.49 5.15
C PHE A 93 17.33 -6.69 4.39
N ARG A 94 18.40 -7.30 4.91
CA ARG A 94 18.87 -8.62 4.48
C ARG A 94 18.85 -9.55 5.69
N GLY A 95 17.82 -10.38 5.79
CA GLY A 95 17.48 -11.05 7.04
C GLY A 95 17.17 -10.00 8.11
N GLU A 96 17.83 -10.05 9.24
CA GLU A 96 17.69 -9.08 10.34
C GLU A 96 18.59 -7.84 10.18
N THR A 97 19.48 -7.83 9.20
CA THR A 97 20.43 -6.73 9.01
C THR A 97 19.76 -5.57 8.28
N TYR A 98 19.66 -4.43 8.96
CA TYR A 98 19.22 -3.18 8.36
C TYR A 98 20.29 -2.64 7.40
N LEU A 99 19.92 -2.33 6.17
CA LEU A 99 20.82 -1.85 5.11
C LEU A 99 20.68 -0.33 4.85
N GLY A 100 19.53 0.25 5.19
CA GLY A 100 19.27 1.66 4.98
C GLY A 100 17.81 1.96 4.69
N ASN A 101 17.52 3.23 4.46
CA ASN A 101 16.19 3.71 4.11
C ASN A 101 16.23 4.78 3.02
N MET A 102 15.07 5.06 2.45
CA MET A 102 14.80 6.19 1.54
C MET A 102 13.47 6.83 1.90
N LEU A 103 13.37 8.13 1.74
CA LEU A 103 12.13 8.91 1.92
C LEU A 103 11.98 9.90 0.77
N TYR A 104 10.80 9.96 0.17
CA TYR A 104 10.47 10.87 -0.92
C TYR A 104 9.18 11.65 -0.62
N ASP A 105 9.21 12.97 -0.87
CA ASP A 105 8.04 13.85 -0.81
C ASP A 105 7.30 13.80 -2.15
N LEU A 106 6.21 13.06 -2.22
CA LEU A 106 5.45 12.85 -3.47
C LEU A 106 4.72 14.11 -3.96
N ASN A 107 4.53 15.11 -3.09
CA ASN A 107 3.94 16.38 -3.51
C ASN A 107 4.93 17.23 -4.30
N LYS A 108 6.25 17.07 -4.06
CA LYS A 108 7.30 17.84 -4.72
C LYS A 108 8.07 17.04 -5.76
N ASP A 109 8.19 15.74 -5.54
CA ASP A 109 8.99 14.84 -6.36
C ASP A 109 8.29 13.49 -6.56
N LEU A 110 7.22 13.48 -7.36
CA LEU A 110 6.46 12.27 -7.69
C LEU A 110 7.33 11.19 -8.37
N LYS A 111 8.43 11.60 -9.01
CA LYS A 111 9.36 10.67 -9.68
C LYS A 111 10.42 10.08 -8.74
N GLN A 112 10.44 10.53 -7.49
CA GLN A 112 11.37 10.02 -6.48
C GLN A 112 12.84 10.13 -6.88
N ASN A 113 13.23 11.31 -7.40
CA ASN A 113 14.62 11.59 -7.82
C ASN A 113 15.52 12.03 -6.66
N VAL A 114 14.93 12.61 -5.59
CA VAL A 114 15.67 13.21 -4.48
C VAL A 114 15.29 12.53 -3.17
N ASP A 115 16.15 11.65 -2.69
CA ASP A 115 16.01 11.06 -1.36
C ASP A 115 16.25 12.12 -0.27
N ILE A 116 15.27 12.31 0.60
CA ILE A 116 15.32 13.28 1.70
C ILE A 116 15.51 12.63 3.08
N ALA A 117 15.68 11.31 3.15
CA ALA A 117 15.77 10.56 4.41
C ALA A 117 16.94 11.02 5.30
N LYS A 118 18.07 11.41 4.68
CA LYS A 118 19.30 11.77 5.41
C LYS A 118 19.35 13.23 5.87
N LYS A 119 18.37 14.04 5.53
CA LYS A 119 18.31 15.44 5.98
C LYS A 119 17.92 15.49 7.45
N ALA A 120 18.69 16.22 8.26
CA ALA A 120 18.46 16.33 9.71
C ALA A 120 17.04 16.82 10.04
N GLU A 121 16.51 17.74 9.24
CA GLU A 121 15.14 18.27 9.37
C GLU A 121 14.04 17.22 9.22
N ASN A 122 14.34 16.08 8.57
CA ASN A 122 13.38 15.01 8.33
C ASN A 122 13.50 13.83 9.32
N ALA A 123 14.34 13.93 10.35
CA ALA A 123 14.58 12.82 11.28
C ALA A 123 13.30 12.31 11.96
N GLU A 124 12.45 13.22 12.44
CA GLU A 124 11.15 12.86 13.04
C GLU A 124 10.19 12.26 12.02
N LEU A 125 10.21 12.74 10.78
CA LEU A 125 9.40 12.20 9.70
C LEU A 125 9.84 10.76 9.34
N VAL A 126 11.14 10.54 9.22
CA VAL A 126 11.73 9.20 9.01
C VAL A 126 11.29 8.25 10.13
N LYS A 127 11.41 8.67 11.39
CA LYS A 127 10.98 7.87 12.54
C LYS A 127 9.50 7.50 12.46
N LYS A 128 8.62 8.49 12.17
CA LYS A 128 7.18 8.28 12.01
C LYS A 128 6.87 7.21 10.95
N TYR A 129 7.52 7.30 9.78
CA TYR A 129 7.28 6.34 8.69
C TYR A 129 7.90 4.98 8.96
N SER A 130 9.02 4.90 9.68
CA SER A 130 9.60 3.64 10.14
C SER A 130 8.65 2.90 11.09
N GLU A 131 8.02 3.64 12.02
CA GLU A 131 7.01 3.07 12.93
C GLU A 131 5.77 2.58 12.16
N LYS A 132 5.27 3.35 11.19
CA LYS A 132 4.17 2.94 10.31
C LYS A 132 4.52 1.64 9.56
N LEU A 133 5.69 1.62 8.90
CA LEU A 133 6.15 0.46 8.15
C LEU A 133 6.26 -0.79 9.03
N LYS A 134 6.75 -0.63 10.27
CA LYS A 134 6.83 -1.73 11.24
C LYS A 134 5.45 -2.30 11.55
N VAL A 135 4.46 -1.45 11.81
CA VAL A 135 3.07 -1.89 12.10
C VAL A 135 2.51 -2.69 10.92
N MET A 136 2.70 -2.21 9.69
CA MET A 136 2.23 -2.90 8.48
C MET A 136 2.96 -4.23 8.25
N ARG A 137 4.28 -4.25 8.45
CA ARG A 137 5.10 -5.47 8.37
C ARG A 137 4.62 -6.52 9.37
N ASP A 138 4.39 -6.12 10.62
CA ASP A 138 3.90 -7.00 11.67
C ASP A 138 2.50 -7.54 11.33
N PHE A 139 1.64 -6.71 10.76
CA PHE A 139 0.30 -7.12 10.30
C PHE A 139 0.38 -8.15 9.17
N VAL A 140 1.18 -7.90 8.14
CA VAL A 140 1.31 -8.79 6.97
C VAL A 140 2.00 -10.12 7.33
N ASN A 141 2.94 -10.10 8.28
CA ASN A 141 3.66 -11.29 8.71
C ASN A 141 2.92 -12.11 9.79
N ARG A 142 1.76 -11.67 10.26
CA ARG A 142 0.94 -12.51 11.16
C ARG A 142 0.57 -13.80 10.44
N ASP A 143 0.82 -14.92 11.10
CA ASP A 143 0.32 -16.22 10.62
C ASP A 143 -1.17 -16.35 11.03
N PRO A 144 -2.11 -16.13 10.11
CA PRO A 144 -3.53 -16.14 10.46
C PRO A 144 -4.09 -17.53 10.69
N ILE A 145 -3.34 -18.59 10.33
CA ILE A 145 -3.78 -19.97 10.41
C ILE A 145 -3.39 -20.57 11.77
N ASN A 146 -2.23 -20.19 12.32
CA ASN A 146 -1.70 -20.76 13.56
C ASN A 146 -2.02 -19.92 14.82
N ASN A 147 -2.67 -18.77 14.71
CA ASN A 147 -3.08 -17.91 15.81
C ASN A 147 -4.55 -18.15 16.24
N LYS A 148 -5.02 -19.38 16.21
CA LYS A 148 -6.31 -19.80 16.79
C LYS A 148 -6.12 -20.43 18.15
#